data_fba5c1ba08e5f51725c0e3bada911bba
#
_entry.id   fba5c1ba08e5f51725c0e3bada911bba
#
_cell.length_a   1.000
_cell.length_b   1.000
_cell.length_c   1.000
_cell.angle_alpha   90.00
_cell.angle_beta   90.00
_cell.angle_gamma   90.00
#
_symmetry.space_group_name_H-M   'P 1'
#
loop_
_entity.id
_entity.type
_entity.pdbx_description
1 polymer ?
#
loop_
_entity_poly.entity_id
_entity_poly.type
_entity_poly.pdbx_seq_one_letter_code
_entity_poly.pdbx_strand_id
1 'polypeptide(L)'
;MAISEYEVENLFIERLGTIGYKYVELKNYTEVMLNFKTQLEEFNKEEIIKGKGVAELSIAEFDRLRTQIENKTVYESAKILRDKQVLELDNGKRIYIEFLSKDIDRNIYQVTHQVTMDKDHMNEVVYKNRYDVTVLINGLPLVQIELKRPGVEINEAINQINRYRRYSFRGLFHFIQCFVVSNSIQTKYFANENETNADGTYKAILKSLAFFWTDANNERINQLNEFTDDFFTKFNITALLTDYT
;
A
#
# COMPACT_ATOMS: atom_id res chain seq x y z
N MET A 1 -24.48 -18.11 12.40
CA MET A 1 -23.11 -18.65 12.19
C MET A 1 -22.12 -17.52 12.43
N ALA A 2 -20.97 -17.79 13.02
CA ALA A 2 -19.94 -16.75 13.18
C ALA A 2 -19.32 -16.48 11.78
N ILE A 3 -19.20 -15.21 11.40
CA ILE A 3 -18.55 -14.78 10.17
C ILE A 3 -17.06 -15.15 10.20
N SER A 4 -16.51 -15.67 9.13
CA SER A 4 -15.10 -15.99 8.99
C SER A 4 -14.26 -14.74 8.63
N GLU A 5 -12.94 -14.77 8.86
CA GLU A 5 -12.05 -13.68 8.42
C GLU A 5 -12.12 -13.47 6.91
N TYR A 6 -12.17 -14.55 6.13
CA TYR A 6 -12.32 -14.49 4.69
C TYR A 6 -13.62 -13.79 4.22
N GLU A 7 -14.73 -14.02 4.92
CA GLU A 7 -15.98 -13.30 4.63
C GLU A 7 -15.88 -11.82 4.97
N VAL A 8 -15.20 -11.48 6.07
CA VAL A 8 -14.92 -10.06 6.43
C VAL A 8 -14.08 -9.39 5.35
N GLU A 9 -13.03 -10.05 4.85
CA GLU A 9 -12.19 -9.53 3.77
C GLU A 9 -13.01 -9.26 2.50
N ASN A 10 -13.84 -10.21 2.08
CA ASN A 10 -14.65 -10.06 0.87
C ASN A 10 -15.66 -8.91 0.99
N LEU A 11 -16.36 -8.79 2.10
CA LEU A 11 -17.29 -7.69 2.36
C LEU A 11 -16.58 -6.33 2.37
N PHE A 12 -15.38 -6.27 2.93
CA PHE A 12 -14.56 -5.06 2.92
C PHE A 12 -14.14 -4.67 1.50
N ILE A 13 -13.71 -5.64 0.68
CA ILE A 13 -13.33 -5.41 -0.73
C ILE A 13 -14.54 -4.96 -1.55
N GLU A 14 -15.70 -5.60 -1.38
CA GLU A 14 -16.94 -5.18 -2.03
C GLU A 14 -17.30 -3.74 -1.65
N ARG A 15 -17.14 -3.37 -0.37
CA ARG A 15 -17.40 -2.01 0.11
C ARG A 15 -16.45 -1.00 -0.52
N LEU A 16 -15.14 -1.29 -0.60
CA LEU A 16 -14.19 -0.45 -1.32
C LEU A 16 -14.58 -0.28 -2.79
N GLY A 17 -15.10 -1.32 -3.42
CA GLY A 17 -15.64 -1.26 -4.78
C GLY A 17 -16.76 -0.22 -4.94
N THR A 18 -17.65 -0.07 -3.95
CA THR A 18 -18.75 0.92 -4.00
C THR A 18 -18.26 2.37 -3.95
N ILE A 19 -17.08 2.62 -3.40
CA ILE A 19 -16.45 3.95 -3.32
C ILE A 19 -15.36 4.16 -4.37
N GLY A 20 -15.28 3.26 -5.37
CA GLY A 20 -14.51 3.46 -6.59
C GLY A 20 -13.11 2.84 -6.61
N TYR A 21 -12.83 1.85 -5.77
CA TYR A 21 -11.62 1.02 -5.88
C TYR A 21 -11.88 -0.14 -6.82
N LYS A 22 -10.93 -0.40 -7.72
CA LYS A 22 -10.99 -1.55 -8.61
C LYS A 22 -10.32 -2.75 -7.95
N TYR A 23 -11.08 -3.83 -7.77
CA TYR A 23 -10.46 -5.10 -7.35
C TYR A 23 -9.56 -5.66 -8.45
N VAL A 24 -8.37 -6.11 -8.07
CA VAL A 24 -7.41 -6.82 -8.92
C VAL A 24 -6.89 -8.05 -8.19
N GLU A 25 -6.92 -9.18 -8.85
CA GLU A 25 -6.39 -10.42 -8.28
C GLU A 25 -4.88 -10.47 -8.49
N LEU A 26 -4.11 -10.31 -7.41
CA LEU A 26 -2.65 -10.38 -7.40
C LEU A 26 -2.22 -11.40 -6.33
N LYS A 27 -1.76 -12.56 -6.76
CA LYS A 27 -1.49 -13.70 -5.84
C LYS A 27 -0.12 -13.65 -5.18
N ASN A 28 0.84 -12.98 -5.83
CA ASN A 28 2.24 -13.00 -5.42
C ASN A 28 2.94 -11.67 -5.78
N TYR A 29 4.16 -11.52 -5.27
CA TYR A 29 4.95 -10.30 -5.48
C TYR A 29 5.25 -10.02 -6.96
N THR A 30 5.47 -11.05 -7.78
CA THR A 30 5.72 -10.87 -9.22
C THR A 30 4.51 -10.24 -9.91
N GLU A 31 3.30 -10.67 -9.58
CA GLU A 31 2.08 -10.08 -10.13
C GLU A 31 1.86 -8.64 -9.63
N VAL A 32 2.20 -8.34 -8.37
CA VAL A 32 2.19 -6.96 -7.85
C VAL A 32 3.15 -6.07 -8.63
N MET A 33 4.36 -6.56 -8.94
CA MET A 33 5.35 -5.82 -9.72
C MET A 33 4.90 -5.56 -11.16
N LEU A 34 4.27 -6.54 -11.82
CA LEU A 34 3.72 -6.38 -13.16
C LEU A 34 2.56 -5.38 -13.18
N ASN A 35 1.66 -5.47 -12.19
CA ASN A 35 0.58 -4.50 -12.03
C ASN A 35 1.16 -3.09 -11.80
N PHE A 36 2.17 -2.95 -10.95
CA PHE A 36 2.82 -1.67 -10.72
C PHE A 36 3.38 -1.07 -12.02
N LYS A 37 4.12 -1.85 -12.82
CA LYS A 37 4.62 -1.37 -14.12
C LYS A 37 3.48 -0.85 -15.00
N THR A 38 2.42 -1.64 -15.14
CA THR A 38 1.26 -1.28 -15.98
C THR A 38 0.56 0.00 -15.50
N GLN A 39 0.31 0.13 -14.19
CA GLN A 39 -0.37 1.31 -13.66
C GLN A 39 0.53 2.56 -13.69
N LEU A 40 1.83 2.39 -13.44
CA LEU A 40 2.81 3.46 -13.53
C LEU A 40 2.89 4.03 -14.97
N GLU A 41 2.91 3.15 -15.98
CA GLU A 41 2.92 3.54 -17.39
C GLU A 41 1.65 4.27 -17.78
N GLU A 42 0.50 3.81 -17.35
CA GLU A 42 -0.78 4.50 -17.62
C GLU A 42 -0.84 5.85 -16.91
N PHE A 43 -0.40 5.94 -15.66
CA PHE A 43 -0.38 7.17 -14.88
C PHE A 43 0.58 8.23 -15.45
N ASN A 44 1.71 7.82 -16.04
CA ASN A 44 2.73 8.70 -16.63
C ASN A 44 2.72 8.69 -18.16
N LYS A 45 1.67 8.20 -18.79
CA LYS A 45 1.57 7.93 -20.22
C LYS A 45 1.99 9.09 -21.12
N GLU A 46 1.48 10.28 -20.82
CA GLU A 46 1.77 11.49 -21.62
C GLU A 46 3.27 11.83 -21.59
N GLU A 47 3.89 11.76 -20.42
CA GLU A 47 5.30 12.08 -20.25
C GLU A 47 6.19 11.02 -20.93
N ILE A 48 5.82 9.73 -20.84
CA ILE A 48 6.53 8.65 -21.50
C ILE A 48 6.44 8.80 -23.04
N ILE A 49 5.23 9.06 -23.58
CA ILE A 49 5.04 9.28 -25.01
C ILE A 49 5.87 10.47 -25.51
N LYS A 50 5.87 11.58 -24.77
CA LYS A 50 6.67 12.76 -25.09
C LYS A 50 8.16 12.46 -25.12
N GLY A 51 8.64 11.58 -24.26
CA GLY A 51 10.06 11.17 -24.19
C GLY A 51 10.48 10.24 -25.33
N LYS A 52 9.66 9.24 -25.66
CA LYS A 52 10.06 8.14 -26.55
C LYS A 52 9.08 7.80 -27.67
N GLY A 53 7.90 8.43 -27.74
CA GLY A 53 6.89 8.20 -28.78
C GLY A 53 5.99 6.97 -28.57
N VAL A 54 6.19 6.20 -27.52
CA VAL A 54 5.36 5.05 -27.11
C VAL A 54 5.04 5.13 -25.63
N ALA A 55 3.96 4.50 -25.21
CA ALA A 55 3.46 4.60 -23.83
C ALA A 55 4.16 3.65 -22.82
N GLU A 56 4.96 2.71 -23.32
CA GLU A 56 5.57 1.65 -22.53
C GLU A 56 7.05 1.92 -22.26
N LEU A 57 7.51 1.62 -21.06
CA LEU A 57 8.93 1.57 -20.72
C LEU A 57 9.53 0.23 -21.16
N SER A 58 10.77 0.26 -21.64
CA SER A 58 11.53 -0.97 -21.86
C SER A 58 11.81 -1.65 -20.50
N ILE A 59 12.21 -2.92 -20.56
CA ILE A 59 12.62 -3.65 -19.35
C ILE A 59 13.78 -2.91 -18.66
N ALA A 60 14.77 -2.45 -19.43
CA ALA A 60 15.93 -1.75 -18.90
C ALA A 60 15.56 -0.38 -18.28
N GLU A 61 14.63 0.37 -18.88
CA GLU A 61 14.13 1.63 -18.34
C GLU A 61 13.38 1.40 -17.03
N PHE A 62 12.50 0.39 -16.98
CA PHE A 62 11.77 0.05 -15.77
C PHE A 62 12.71 -0.46 -14.66
N ASP A 63 13.72 -1.27 -14.97
CA ASP A 63 14.71 -1.74 -13.99
C ASP A 63 15.57 -0.60 -13.45
N ARG A 64 15.92 0.41 -14.27
CA ARG A 64 16.59 1.63 -13.77
C ARG A 64 15.72 2.37 -12.77
N LEU A 65 14.44 2.56 -13.10
CA LEU A 65 13.49 3.21 -12.17
C LEU A 65 13.35 2.40 -10.87
N ARG A 66 13.17 1.09 -11.00
CA ARG A 66 13.04 0.19 -9.85
C ARG A 66 14.25 0.27 -8.92
N THR A 67 15.47 0.27 -9.47
CA THR A 67 16.71 0.42 -8.69
C THR A 67 16.76 1.75 -7.92
N GLN A 68 16.19 2.82 -8.48
CA GLN A 68 16.14 4.12 -7.80
C GLN A 68 15.19 4.13 -6.59
N ILE A 69 14.08 3.37 -6.66
CA ILE A 69 13.00 3.44 -5.68
C ILE A 69 12.98 2.29 -4.68
N GLU A 70 13.59 1.14 -4.99
CA GLU A 70 13.65 -0.01 -4.09
C GLU A 70 14.68 0.19 -2.95
N ASN A 71 14.52 -0.60 -1.89
CA ASN A 71 15.40 -0.63 -0.71
C ASN A 71 15.53 0.73 0.00
N LYS A 72 14.46 1.50 0.01
CA LYS A 72 14.36 2.78 0.71
C LYS A 72 13.72 2.58 2.09
N THR A 73 14.01 3.49 2.99
CA THR A 73 13.29 3.60 4.26
C THR A 73 11.85 4.08 4.02
N VAL A 74 10.96 3.92 5.00
CA VAL A 74 9.58 4.42 4.92
C VAL A 74 9.56 5.92 4.63
N TYR A 75 10.43 6.70 5.27
CA TYR A 75 10.55 8.14 5.05
C TYR A 75 11.02 8.49 3.63
N GLU A 76 12.04 7.79 3.12
CA GLU A 76 12.52 7.99 1.74
C GLU A 76 11.44 7.59 0.72
N SER A 77 10.69 6.52 1.00
CA SER A 77 9.55 6.12 0.17
C SER A 77 8.45 7.19 0.16
N ALA A 78 8.14 7.81 1.30
CA ALA A 78 7.21 8.93 1.37
C ALA A 78 7.68 10.14 0.54
N LYS A 79 8.99 10.44 0.55
CA LYS A 79 9.55 11.49 -0.33
C LYS A 79 9.44 11.15 -1.80
N ILE A 80 9.70 9.90 -2.19
CA ILE A 80 9.55 9.42 -3.57
C ILE A 80 8.10 9.57 -4.04
N LEU A 81 7.11 9.29 -3.19
CA LEU A 81 5.70 9.45 -3.52
C LEU A 81 5.33 10.90 -3.85
N ARG A 82 5.95 11.87 -3.18
CA ARG A 82 5.66 13.31 -3.35
C ARG A 82 6.48 13.97 -4.44
N ASP A 83 7.70 13.49 -4.68
CA ASP A 83 8.66 14.10 -5.58
C ASP A 83 8.68 13.38 -6.93
N LYS A 84 8.84 14.15 -8.01
CA LYS A 84 9.07 13.56 -9.34
C LYS A 84 10.46 12.94 -9.40
N GLN A 85 10.53 11.72 -9.92
CA GLN A 85 11.79 11.02 -10.14
C GLN A 85 12.26 11.20 -11.59
N VAL A 86 13.55 11.44 -11.78
CA VAL A 86 14.14 11.55 -13.12
C VAL A 86 14.47 10.16 -13.63
N LEU A 87 13.91 9.79 -14.78
CA LEU A 87 14.24 8.55 -15.50
C LEU A 87 14.97 8.88 -16.80
N GLU A 88 16.15 8.29 -16.97
CA GLU A 88 16.87 8.32 -18.24
C GLU A 88 16.39 7.17 -19.14
N LEU A 89 15.90 7.54 -20.33
CA LEU A 89 15.39 6.61 -21.34
C LEU A 89 16.53 6.01 -22.16
N ASP A 90 16.25 4.90 -22.85
CA ASP A 90 17.24 4.23 -23.72
C ASP A 90 17.74 5.11 -24.88
N ASN A 91 16.95 6.12 -25.26
CA ASN A 91 17.33 7.12 -26.27
C ASN A 91 18.15 8.31 -25.71
N GLY A 92 18.55 8.26 -24.43
CA GLY A 92 19.32 9.30 -23.74
C GLY A 92 18.50 10.52 -23.26
N LYS A 93 17.21 10.59 -23.55
CA LYS A 93 16.35 11.65 -23.01
C LYS A 93 16.02 11.37 -21.53
N ARG A 94 15.70 12.44 -20.80
CA ARG A 94 15.24 12.37 -19.42
C ARG A 94 13.79 12.78 -19.33
N ILE A 95 13.00 12.01 -18.59
CA ILE A 95 11.61 12.28 -18.28
C ILE A 95 11.40 12.32 -16.77
N TYR A 96 10.25 12.88 -16.35
CA TYR A 96 9.87 12.97 -14.95
C TYR A 96 8.73 12.01 -14.64
N ILE A 97 8.98 11.06 -13.77
CA ILE A 97 8.01 10.06 -13.33
C ILE A 97 7.39 10.51 -12.00
N GLU A 98 6.07 10.55 -11.96
CA GLU A 98 5.27 10.75 -10.75
C GLU A 98 4.74 9.41 -10.24
N PHE A 99 4.58 9.30 -8.92
CA PHE A 99 4.03 8.09 -8.28
C PHE A 99 2.66 8.33 -7.67
N LEU A 100 2.38 9.56 -7.23
CA LEU A 100 1.13 9.94 -6.59
C LEU A 100 0.78 11.39 -6.95
N SER A 101 -0.50 11.67 -7.23
CA SER A 101 -0.99 13.02 -7.49
C SER A 101 -1.88 13.51 -6.35
N LYS A 102 -1.81 14.82 -6.05
CA LYS A 102 -2.82 15.49 -5.20
C LYS A 102 -4.18 15.61 -5.88
N ASP A 103 -4.20 15.58 -7.22
CA ASP A 103 -5.42 15.49 -7.99
C ASP A 103 -5.95 14.06 -7.93
N ILE A 104 -7.04 13.88 -7.20
CA ILE A 104 -7.66 12.59 -6.92
C ILE A 104 -8.12 11.86 -8.19
N ASP A 105 -8.55 12.60 -9.21
CA ASP A 105 -9.08 12.02 -10.45
C ASP A 105 -7.98 11.48 -11.37
N ARG A 106 -6.73 11.88 -11.15
CA ARG A 106 -5.57 11.33 -11.88
C ARG A 106 -5.12 9.99 -11.34
N ASN A 107 -5.39 9.68 -10.07
CA ASN A 107 -4.92 8.46 -9.44
C ASN A 107 -5.78 7.24 -9.79
N ILE A 108 -5.14 6.10 -9.89
CA ILE A 108 -5.77 4.79 -10.13
C ILE A 108 -5.82 4.04 -8.80
N TYR A 109 -7.02 3.86 -8.26
CA TYR A 109 -7.24 3.22 -6.97
C TYR A 109 -7.60 1.75 -7.17
N GLN A 110 -6.81 0.87 -6.55
CA GLN A 110 -7.01 -0.58 -6.64
C GLN A 110 -7.00 -1.20 -5.25
N VAL A 111 -7.60 -2.36 -5.12
CA VAL A 111 -7.54 -3.22 -3.95
C VAL A 111 -7.23 -4.65 -4.37
N THR A 112 -6.37 -5.31 -3.60
CA THR A 112 -6.07 -6.74 -3.73
C THR A 112 -6.07 -7.39 -2.36
N HIS A 113 -6.12 -8.71 -2.32
CA HIS A 113 -6.04 -9.46 -1.07
C HIS A 113 -5.23 -10.74 -1.21
N GLN A 114 -4.85 -11.31 -0.06
CA GLN A 114 -4.21 -12.61 0.03
C GLN A 114 -2.90 -12.71 -0.77
N VAL A 115 -2.18 -11.58 -0.93
CA VAL A 115 -0.88 -11.53 -1.60
C VAL A 115 0.14 -12.32 -0.80
N THR A 116 0.82 -13.25 -1.46
CA THR A 116 1.91 -14.04 -0.87
C THR A 116 3.25 -13.47 -1.35
N MET A 117 4.18 -13.26 -0.44
CA MET A 117 5.56 -12.93 -0.82
C MET A 117 6.25 -14.19 -1.31
N ASP A 118 6.78 -14.16 -2.53
CA ASP A 118 7.55 -15.25 -3.09
C ASP A 118 8.86 -15.44 -2.29
N LYS A 119 9.36 -16.68 -2.26
CA LYS A 119 10.65 -16.97 -1.67
C LYS A 119 11.72 -16.22 -2.46
N ASP A 120 12.50 -15.42 -1.78
CA ASP A 120 13.67 -14.82 -2.38
C ASP A 120 14.63 -15.90 -2.86
N HIS A 121 15.26 -15.71 -4.01
CA HIS A 121 16.27 -16.60 -4.58
C HIS A 121 17.54 -16.72 -3.68
N MET A 122 17.58 -16.03 -2.56
CA MET A 122 18.72 -15.99 -1.62
C MET A 122 18.62 -16.90 -0.40
N ASN A 123 17.96 -18.03 -0.48
CA ASN A 123 18.01 -19.12 0.54
C ASN A 123 17.70 -18.75 2.00
N GLU A 124 17.19 -17.57 2.32
CA GLU A 124 16.73 -17.27 3.66
C GLU A 124 15.33 -17.85 3.89
N VAL A 125 15.08 -18.37 5.08
CA VAL A 125 13.77 -18.86 5.51
C VAL A 125 12.82 -17.66 5.56
N VAL A 126 12.20 -17.35 4.43
CA VAL A 126 11.17 -16.32 4.36
C VAL A 126 9.89 -16.93 4.92
N TYR A 127 9.41 -16.36 6.01
CA TYR A 127 8.07 -16.68 6.50
C TYR A 127 7.08 -16.46 5.36
N LYS A 128 6.33 -17.50 5.00
CA LYS A 128 5.28 -17.41 3.99
C LYS A 128 4.12 -16.61 4.57
N ASN A 129 4.25 -15.30 4.57
CA ASN A 129 3.19 -14.42 5.03
C ASN A 129 2.23 -14.13 3.88
N ARG A 130 0.97 -14.13 4.21
CA ARG A 130 -0.13 -13.79 3.32
C ARG A 130 -0.79 -12.54 3.90
N TYR A 131 -0.80 -11.48 3.12
CA TYR A 131 -1.36 -10.19 3.50
C TYR A 131 -2.87 -10.19 3.27
N ASP A 132 -3.66 -9.81 4.30
CA ASP A 132 -5.11 -9.88 4.20
C ASP A 132 -5.63 -8.99 3.06
N VAL A 133 -5.57 -7.68 3.21
CA VAL A 133 -6.00 -6.75 2.15
C VAL A 133 -4.96 -5.65 1.98
N THR A 134 -4.66 -5.30 0.72
CA THR A 134 -3.73 -4.23 0.36
C THR A 134 -4.41 -3.24 -0.57
N VAL A 135 -4.39 -1.96 -0.23
CA VAL A 135 -4.78 -0.87 -1.13
C VAL A 135 -3.57 -0.40 -1.90
N LEU A 136 -3.75 -0.34 -3.24
CA LEU A 136 -2.74 0.17 -4.15
C LEU A 136 -3.24 1.47 -4.79
N ILE A 137 -2.35 2.45 -4.93
CA ILE A 137 -2.61 3.66 -5.72
C ILE A 137 -1.52 3.75 -6.78
N ASN A 138 -1.93 3.89 -8.04
CA ASN A 138 -1.04 3.85 -9.21
C ASN A 138 -0.16 2.58 -9.23
N GLY A 139 -0.71 1.46 -8.72
CA GLY A 139 -0.05 0.17 -8.62
C GLY A 139 0.88 -0.01 -7.42
N LEU A 140 1.20 1.05 -6.64
CA LEU A 140 2.01 0.97 -5.43
C LEU A 140 1.19 0.55 -4.21
N PRO A 141 1.62 -0.42 -3.40
CA PRO A 141 0.99 -0.78 -2.14
C PRO A 141 1.25 0.33 -1.11
N LEU A 142 0.21 1.09 -0.75
CA LEU A 142 0.33 2.25 0.14
C LEU A 142 -0.37 2.07 1.49
N VAL A 143 -1.41 1.23 1.55
CA VAL A 143 -2.09 0.90 2.81
C VAL A 143 -2.23 -0.61 2.95
N GLN A 144 -1.81 -1.13 4.09
CA GLN A 144 -2.01 -2.53 4.45
C GLN A 144 -3.10 -2.64 5.51
N ILE A 145 -4.05 -3.52 5.27
CA ILE A 145 -5.19 -3.77 6.15
C ILE A 145 -5.08 -5.19 6.69
N GLU A 146 -5.24 -5.35 8.00
CA GLU A 146 -5.29 -6.63 8.68
C GLU A 146 -6.63 -6.81 9.37
N LEU A 147 -7.34 -7.85 9.02
CA LEU A 147 -8.71 -8.09 9.44
C LEU A 147 -8.80 -9.32 10.36
N LYS A 148 -9.60 -9.18 11.40
CA LYS A 148 -9.95 -10.27 12.30
C LYS A 148 -11.47 -10.42 12.37
N ARG A 149 -11.94 -11.64 12.60
CA ARG A 149 -13.36 -11.89 12.82
C ARG A 149 -13.84 -11.22 14.12
N PRO A 150 -15.12 -10.88 14.23
CA PRO A 150 -15.71 -10.39 15.47
C PRO A 150 -15.42 -11.34 16.65
N GLY A 151 -15.08 -10.74 17.81
CA GLY A 151 -14.72 -11.48 19.02
C GLY A 151 -13.22 -11.76 19.19
N VAL A 152 -12.40 -11.48 18.19
CA VAL A 152 -10.93 -11.50 18.31
C VAL A 152 -10.45 -10.12 18.76
N GLU A 153 -9.47 -10.11 19.64
CA GLU A 153 -8.86 -8.86 20.13
C GLU A 153 -8.11 -8.14 19.02
N ILE A 154 -8.39 -6.85 18.81
CA ILE A 154 -7.77 -6.03 17.76
C ILE A 154 -6.23 -5.98 17.87
N ASN A 155 -5.72 -6.18 19.08
CA ASN A 155 -4.27 -6.24 19.31
C ASN A 155 -3.57 -7.40 18.61
N GLU A 156 -4.29 -8.46 18.25
CA GLU A 156 -3.73 -9.57 17.46
C GLU A 156 -3.38 -9.12 16.05
N ALA A 157 -4.24 -8.28 15.44
CA ALA A 157 -3.97 -7.69 14.12
C ALA A 157 -2.74 -6.75 14.17
N ILE A 158 -2.60 -5.92 15.22
CA ILE A 158 -1.40 -5.07 15.40
C ILE A 158 -0.14 -5.93 15.52
N ASN A 159 -0.19 -7.02 16.28
CA ASN A 159 0.94 -7.92 16.42
C ASN A 159 1.31 -8.59 15.09
N GLN A 160 0.31 -8.87 14.24
CA GLN A 160 0.53 -9.45 12.91
C GLN A 160 1.20 -8.45 11.97
N ILE A 161 0.76 -7.20 11.93
CA ILE A 161 1.43 -6.11 11.20
C ILE A 161 2.88 -5.96 11.66
N ASN A 162 3.15 -5.97 12.97
CA ASN A 162 4.52 -5.87 13.48
C ASN A 162 5.41 -7.04 13.02
N ARG A 163 4.86 -8.26 12.88
CA ARG A 163 5.59 -9.39 12.28
C ARG A 163 5.90 -9.15 10.80
N TYR A 164 4.93 -8.62 10.03
CA TYR A 164 5.14 -8.30 8.62
C TYR A 164 6.22 -7.26 8.42
N ARG A 165 6.17 -6.17 9.17
CA ARG A 165 7.19 -5.11 9.15
C ARG A 165 8.59 -5.65 9.43
N ARG A 166 8.71 -6.55 10.38
CA ARG A 166 10.00 -7.11 10.81
C ARG A 166 10.59 -8.09 9.80
N TYR A 167 9.76 -8.90 9.14
CA TYR A 167 10.24 -10.07 8.42
C TYR A 167 9.82 -10.17 6.96
N SER A 168 8.85 -9.37 6.50
CA SER A 168 8.19 -9.66 5.22
C SER A 168 8.04 -8.49 4.27
N PHE A 169 7.93 -7.26 4.75
CA PHE A 169 7.78 -6.12 3.88
C PHE A 169 9.10 -5.84 3.17
N ARG A 170 9.13 -6.16 1.87
CA ARG A 170 10.28 -5.99 0.98
C ARG A 170 9.84 -5.41 -0.36
N GLY A 171 10.77 -4.88 -1.14
CA GLY A 171 10.49 -4.34 -2.45
C GLY A 171 9.43 -3.24 -2.40
N LEU A 172 8.39 -3.35 -3.21
CA LEU A 172 7.32 -2.33 -3.25
C LEU A 172 6.53 -2.19 -1.94
N PHE A 173 6.50 -3.21 -1.07
CA PHE A 173 5.82 -3.12 0.24
C PHE A 173 6.53 -2.19 1.23
N HIS A 174 7.73 -1.70 0.92
CA HIS A 174 8.35 -0.58 1.65
C HIS A 174 7.61 0.75 1.44
N PHE A 175 6.77 0.85 0.41
CA PHE A 175 5.95 2.04 0.18
C PHE A 175 4.70 2.12 1.05
N ILE A 176 4.38 1.10 1.84
CA ILE A 176 3.26 1.17 2.78
C ILE A 176 3.52 2.29 3.79
N GLN A 177 2.61 3.28 3.80
CA GLN A 177 2.66 4.44 4.69
C GLN A 177 1.69 4.32 5.86
N CYS A 178 0.61 3.59 5.67
CA CYS A 178 -0.46 3.47 6.66
C CYS A 178 -0.91 2.03 6.85
N PHE A 179 -1.24 1.70 8.08
CA PHE A 179 -1.86 0.44 8.46
C PHE A 179 -3.28 0.68 8.98
N VAL A 180 -4.17 -0.24 8.64
CA VAL A 180 -5.52 -0.32 9.21
C VAL A 180 -5.70 -1.70 9.82
N VAL A 181 -6.25 -1.76 11.02
CA VAL A 181 -6.57 -3.01 11.72
C VAL A 181 -8.01 -2.99 12.16
N SER A 182 -8.73 -4.11 11.96
CA SER A 182 -10.14 -4.21 12.37
C SER A 182 -10.51 -5.61 12.80
N ASN A 183 -11.46 -5.69 13.75
CA ASN A 183 -12.20 -6.90 14.06
C ASN A 183 -13.69 -6.75 13.74
N SER A 184 -14.02 -5.89 12.78
CA SER A 184 -15.35 -5.46 12.33
C SER A 184 -16.09 -4.52 13.30
N ILE A 185 -15.86 -4.62 14.61
CA ILE A 185 -16.50 -3.82 15.65
C ILE A 185 -15.64 -2.61 16.04
N GLN A 186 -14.33 -2.81 16.04
CA GLN A 186 -13.32 -1.79 16.31
C GLN A 186 -12.37 -1.71 15.13
N THR A 187 -12.17 -0.50 14.61
CA THR A 187 -11.22 -0.22 13.54
C THR A 187 -10.28 0.87 14.00
N LYS A 188 -8.99 0.66 13.77
CA LYS A 188 -7.94 1.62 14.08
C LYS A 188 -6.98 1.75 12.92
N TYR A 189 -6.32 2.90 12.82
CA TYR A 189 -5.25 3.15 11.86
C TYR A 189 -4.01 3.70 12.55
N PHE A 190 -2.85 3.54 11.90
CA PHE A 190 -1.59 4.07 12.37
C PHE A 190 -0.60 4.19 11.22
N ALA A 191 0.33 5.14 11.36
CA ALA A 191 1.40 5.35 10.38
C ALA A 191 2.42 4.20 10.43
N ASN A 192 3.08 3.97 9.31
CA ASN A 192 4.28 3.15 9.28
C ASN A 192 5.46 3.98 9.81
N GLU A 193 6.19 3.44 10.80
CA GLU A 193 7.30 4.13 11.45
C GLU A 193 8.66 3.67 10.90
N ASN A 194 9.63 4.57 10.99
CA ASN A 194 10.98 4.37 10.44
C ASN A 194 11.98 3.86 11.48
N GLU A 195 11.56 3.71 12.73
CA GLU A 195 12.47 3.29 13.79
C GLU A 195 12.92 1.83 13.65
N THR A 196 14.22 1.61 13.73
CA THR A 196 14.85 0.30 13.67
C THR A 196 15.55 -0.07 14.98
N ASN A 197 15.66 -1.38 15.19
CA ASN A 197 16.51 -1.96 16.24
C ASN A 197 18.00 -1.90 15.82
N ALA A 198 18.89 -2.23 16.74
CA ALA A 198 20.33 -2.28 16.46
C ALA A 198 20.72 -3.32 15.36
N ASP A 199 19.90 -4.31 15.13
CA ASP A 199 20.06 -5.34 14.09
C ASP A 199 19.49 -4.92 12.71
N GLY A 200 19.01 -3.67 12.59
CA GLY A 200 18.39 -3.14 11.37
C GLY A 200 16.93 -3.53 11.14
N THR A 201 16.34 -4.37 12.00
CA THR A 201 14.91 -4.70 11.90
C THR A 201 14.03 -3.57 12.43
N TYR A 202 12.83 -3.38 11.87
CA TYR A 202 11.88 -2.37 12.35
C TYR A 202 11.46 -2.64 13.79
N LYS A 203 11.42 -1.58 14.62
CA LYS A 203 10.81 -1.64 15.94
C LYS A 203 9.31 -1.93 15.84
N ALA A 204 8.79 -2.60 16.87
CA ALA A 204 7.34 -2.81 16.94
C ALA A 204 6.61 -1.50 17.18
N ILE A 205 5.58 -1.23 16.39
CA ILE A 205 4.68 -0.09 16.61
C ILE A 205 3.95 -0.31 17.94
N LEU A 206 3.95 0.72 18.78
CA LEU A 206 3.25 0.68 20.06
C LEU A 206 1.73 0.71 19.82
N LYS A 207 1.02 -0.13 20.55
CA LYS A 207 -0.47 -0.19 20.50
C LYS A 207 -1.13 1.16 20.83
N SER A 208 -0.48 2.01 21.62
CA SER A 208 -0.92 3.35 21.96
C SER A 208 -0.87 4.33 20.77
N LEU A 209 -0.14 4.01 19.71
CA LEU A 209 -0.07 4.82 18.49
C LEU A 209 -1.10 4.40 17.43
N ALA A 210 -1.99 3.47 17.76
CA ALA A 210 -3.11 3.10 16.91
C ALA A 210 -4.36 3.91 17.31
N PHE A 211 -4.80 4.80 16.42
CA PHE A 211 -5.86 5.77 16.65
C PHE A 211 -7.20 5.31 16.06
N PHE A 212 -8.28 5.80 16.65
CA PHE A 212 -9.59 5.73 16.02
C PHE A 212 -9.74 6.87 15.03
N TRP A 213 -10.42 6.61 13.93
CA TRP A 213 -10.88 7.66 13.04
C TRP A 213 -12.09 8.36 13.66
N THR A 214 -12.28 9.63 13.38
CA THR A 214 -13.42 10.41 13.86
C THR A 214 -14.10 11.14 12.72
N ASP A 215 -15.39 11.36 12.85
CA ASP A 215 -16.15 12.23 11.96
C ASP A 215 -15.87 13.73 12.21
N ALA A 216 -16.54 14.59 11.47
CA ALA A 216 -16.43 16.05 11.61
C ALA A 216 -16.85 16.60 12.98
N ASN A 217 -17.59 15.83 13.80
CA ASN A 217 -18.00 16.17 15.15
C ASN A 217 -17.07 15.61 16.23
N ASN A 218 -15.95 14.99 15.84
CA ASN A 218 -15.05 14.22 16.72
C ASN A 218 -15.69 12.97 17.35
N GLU A 219 -16.75 12.43 16.76
CA GLU A 219 -17.31 11.16 17.18
C GLU A 219 -16.53 10.01 16.54
N ARG A 220 -16.24 8.97 17.33
CA ARG A 220 -15.44 7.83 16.86
C ARG A 220 -16.22 6.97 15.89
N ILE A 221 -15.59 6.70 14.76
CA ILE A 221 -16.05 5.72 13.77
C ILE A 221 -15.37 4.38 14.09
N ASN A 222 -16.12 3.48 14.71
CA ASN A 222 -15.58 2.21 15.20
C ASN A 222 -15.79 1.07 14.22
N GLN A 223 -16.96 0.99 13.58
CA GLN A 223 -17.34 -0.12 12.74
C GLN A 223 -16.62 -0.07 11.39
N LEU A 224 -16.19 -1.23 10.91
CA LEU A 224 -15.42 -1.34 9.68
C LEU A 224 -16.13 -0.71 8.47
N ASN A 225 -17.42 -0.91 8.32
CA ASN A 225 -18.17 -0.37 7.18
C ASN A 225 -18.21 1.16 7.16
N GLU A 226 -18.55 1.77 8.30
CA GLU A 226 -18.59 3.23 8.46
C GLU A 226 -17.19 3.83 8.29
N PHE A 227 -16.16 3.17 8.86
CA PHE A 227 -14.77 3.54 8.67
C PHE A 227 -14.37 3.50 7.19
N THR A 228 -14.79 2.46 6.47
CA THR A 228 -14.47 2.32 5.05
C THR A 228 -15.06 3.45 4.23
N ASP A 229 -16.31 3.83 4.49
CA ASP A 229 -17.03 4.86 3.74
C ASP A 229 -16.45 6.26 3.93
N ASP A 230 -15.80 6.51 5.05
CA ASP A 230 -15.21 7.81 5.36
C ASP A 230 -13.69 7.82 5.12
N PHE A 231 -12.94 6.97 5.81
CA PHE A 231 -11.48 6.94 5.75
C PHE A 231 -10.94 6.66 4.34
N PHE A 232 -11.54 5.70 3.61
CA PHE A 232 -11.10 5.32 2.28
C PHE A 232 -11.75 6.13 1.15
N THR A 233 -12.46 7.23 1.44
CA THR A 233 -12.79 8.17 0.37
C THR A 233 -11.51 8.56 -0.37
N LYS A 234 -11.58 8.70 -1.70
CA LYS A 234 -10.41 9.08 -2.51
C LYS A 234 -9.77 10.38 -2.01
N PHE A 235 -10.61 11.29 -1.49
CA PHE A 235 -10.14 12.54 -0.90
C PHE A 235 -9.31 12.31 0.36
N ASN A 236 -9.86 11.60 1.36
CA ASN A 236 -9.20 11.39 2.64
C ASN A 236 -7.91 10.58 2.50
N ILE A 237 -7.94 9.48 1.73
CA ILE A 237 -6.76 8.64 1.55
C ILE A 237 -5.66 9.37 0.77
N THR A 238 -6.00 10.16 -0.25
CA THR A 238 -5.02 10.94 -0.99
C THR A 238 -4.42 12.02 -0.11
N ALA A 239 -5.23 12.79 0.63
CA ALA A 239 -4.75 13.80 1.57
C ALA A 239 -3.83 13.19 2.64
N LEU A 240 -4.21 12.04 3.22
CA LEU A 240 -3.37 11.32 4.18
C LEU A 240 -1.98 11.05 3.59
N LEU A 241 -1.93 10.52 2.37
CA LEU A 241 -0.70 10.06 1.73
C LEU A 241 0.14 11.18 1.09
N THR A 242 -0.43 12.35 0.83
CA THR A 242 0.30 13.49 0.23
C THR A 242 0.67 14.57 1.20
N ASP A 243 -0.11 14.76 2.27
CA ASP A 243 0.02 15.91 3.16
C ASP A 243 0.49 15.51 4.57
N TYR A 244 0.28 14.25 4.99
CA TYR A 244 0.54 13.79 6.34
C TYR A 244 1.56 12.66 6.47
N THR A 245 2.16 12.19 5.38
CA THR A 245 3.21 11.14 5.39
C THR A 245 4.59 11.68 5.03
#